data_f7c048b5810b4fa31b8ab3ddbb459a8f
#
_entry.id   f7c048b5810b4fa31b8ab3ddbb459a8f
#
_cell.length_a   1.000
_cell.length_b   1.000
_cell.length_c   1.000
_cell.angle_alpha   90.00
_cell.angle_beta   90.00
_cell.angle_gamma   90.00
#
_symmetry.space_group_name_H-M   'P 1'
#
loop_
_entity.id
_entity.type
_entity.pdbx_description
1 polymer ?
#
loop_
_entity_poly.entity_id
_entity_poly.type
_entity_poly.pdbx_seq_one_letter_code
_entity_poly.pdbx_strand_id
1 'polypeptide(L)'
;MGSRVERRRVAHYLLPESKINPQRAVTQPATYADTGIPLLLEKAQAMGAVKSRIVVRLIGGAEVAGGGGAFNVGKRNLLAARNLLWKHGVMIRGECTGGSTARTVHMDVGPGRIRVTSGSELLQEF
;
A
#
# COMPACT_ATOMS: atom_id res chain seq x y z
N MET A 1 -0.62 8.84 32.24
CA MET A 1 -0.05 8.46 30.95
C MET A 1 -1.13 7.86 30.06
N GLY A 2 -1.39 8.48 28.93
CA GLY A 2 -2.35 7.96 27.97
C GLY A 2 -1.82 6.71 27.27
N SER A 3 -2.65 5.67 27.17
CA SER A 3 -2.33 4.52 26.35
C SER A 3 -2.33 4.92 24.87
N ARG A 4 -1.32 4.49 24.14
CA ARG A 4 -1.24 4.70 22.71
C ARG A 4 -2.22 3.78 22.00
N VAL A 5 -3.19 4.35 21.31
CA VAL A 5 -4.11 3.56 20.48
C VAL A 5 -3.51 3.46 19.07
N GLU A 6 -3.18 2.26 18.68
CA GLU A 6 -2.69 1.99 17.34
C GLU A 6 -3.84 1.53 16.46
N ARG A 7 -3.97 2.15 15.30
CA ARG A 7 -4.96 1.79 14.30
C ARG A 7 -4.27 1.41 13.01
N ARG A 8 -4.79 0.37 12.37
CA ARG A 8 -4.19 -0.17 11.16
C ARG A 8 -5.18 -0.18 10.02
N ARG A 9 -4.69 0.13 8.84
CA ARG A 9 -5.47 0.12 7.61
C ARG A 9 -4.62 -0.40 6.47
N VAL A 10 -5.27 -1.08 5.55
CA VAL A 10 -4.64 -1.59 4.34
C VAL A 10 -5.37 -1.05 3.13
N ALA A 11 -4.61 -0.57 2.16
CA ALA A 11 -5.11 -0.31 0.82
C ALA A 11 -4.40 -1.27 -0.14
N HIS A 12 -5.17 -1.90 -1.01
CA HIS A 12 -4.66 -2.77 -2.06
C HIS A 12 -5.08 -2.21 -3.39
N TYR A 13 -4.18 -1.56 -4.09
CA TYR A 13 -4.46 -1.02 -5.41
C TYR A 13 -3.79 -1.83 -6.50
N LEU A 14 -4.31 -1.73 -7.72
CA LEU A 14 -3.90 -2.56 -8.86
C LEU A 14 -3.18 -1.77 -9.94
N LEU A 15 -3.49 -0.48 -10.08
CA LEU A 15 -2.98 0.37 -11.15
C LEU A 15 -2.56 1.73 -10.60
N PRO A 16 -1.60 2.40 -11.26
CA PRO A 16 -1.08 3.66 -10.73
C PRO A 16 -2.02 4.86 -10.92
N GLU A 17 -2.74 4.92 -12.04
CA GLU A 17 -3.45 6.14 -12.43
C GLU A 17 -4.92 5.89 -12.80
N SER A 18 -5.80 6.70 -12.23
CA SER A 18 -7.25 6.63 -12.43
C SER A 18 -7.71 7.14 -13.80
N LYS A 19 -6.88 7.88 -14.49
CA LYS A 19 -7.24 8.45 -15.81
C LYS A 19 -7.57 7.41 -16.87
N ILE A 20 -7.13 6.17 -16.68
CA ILE A 20 -7.42 5.06 -17.58
C ILE A 20 -8.92 4.71 -17.56
N ASN A 21 -9.56 4.80 -16.40
CA ASN A 21 -10.99 4.57 -16.26
C ASN A 21 -11.55 5.46 -15.13
N PRO A 22 -11.85 6.73 -15.44
CA PRO A 22 -12.34 7.67 -14.41
C PRO A 22 -13.64 7.23 -13.75
N GLN A 23 -14.52 6.53 -14.46
CA GLN A 23 -15.79 6.03 -13.89
C GLN A 23 -15.55 4.98 -12.82
N ARG A 24 -14.63 4.04 -13.08
CA ARG A 24 -14.25 3.03 -12.09
C ARG A 24 -13.58 3.66 -10.87
N ALA A 25 -12.83 4.73 -11.06
CA ALA A 25 -12.20 5.46 -9.96
C ALA A 25 -13.22 6.07 -9.00
N VAL A 26 -14.39 6.49 -9.50
CA VAL A 26 -15.47 7.00 -8.65
C VAL A 26 -16.10 5.90 -7.81
N THR A 27 -16.38 4.74 -8.41
CA THR A 27 -17.05 3.62 -7.73
C THR A 27 -16.09 2.74 -6.94
N GLN A 28 -14.84 2.63 -7.39
CA GLN A 28 -13.82 1.77 -6.79
C GLN A 28 -12.49 2.54 -6.68
N PRO A 29 -12.42 3.58 -5.86
CA PRO A 29 -11.24 4.44 -5.78
C PRO A 29 -9.98 3.70 -5.30
N ALA A 30 -10.13 2.63 -4.54
CA ALA A 30 -8.98 1.84 -4.06
C ALA A 30 -8.26 1.07 -5.16
N THR A 31 -8.82 1.01 -6.38
CA THR A 31 -8.20 0.32 -7.52
C THR A 31 -6.92 1.01 -7.99
N TYR A 32 -6.85 2.33 -7.83
CA TYR A 32 -5.77 3.17 -8.35
C TYR A 32 -4.98 3.83 -7.22
N ALA A 33 -3.65 3.94 -7.40
CA ALA A 33 -2.81 4.58 -6.40
C ALA A 33 -3.23 6.03 -6.16
N ASP A 34 -3.47 6.78 -7.22
CA ASP A 34 -3.78 8.22 -7.15
C ASP A 34 -5.12 8.54 -6.48
N THR A 35 -6.04 7.60 -6.45
CA THR A 35 -7.32 7.75 -5.73
C THR A 35 -7.34 6.96 -4.42
N GLY A 36 -6.68 5.81 -4.37
CA GLY A 36 -6.70 4.93 -3.21
C GLY A 36 -5.82 5.40 -2.06
N ILE A 37 -4.62 5.89 -2.36
CA ILE A 37 -3.70 6.35 -1.31
C ILE A 37 -4.22 7.59 -0.59
N PRO A 38 -4.68 8.65 -1.29
CA PRO A 38 -5.31 9.77 -0.60
C PRO A 38 -6.53 9.38 0.22
N LEU A 39 -7.35 8.46 -0.28
CA LEU A 39 -8.51 7.95 0.45
C LEU A 39 -8.10 7.22 1.73
N LEU A 40 -7.06 6.39 1.66
CA LEU A 40 -6.52 5.69 2.82
C LEU A 40 -6.07 6.67 3.91
N LEU A 41 -5.32 7.70 3.52
CA LEU A 41 -4.84 8.73 4.44
C LEU A 41 -5.99 9.52 5.04
N GLU A 42 -6.98 9.88 4.23
CA GLU A 42 -8.17 10.59 4.69
C GLU A 42 -8.95 9.76 5.72
N LYS A 43 -9.18 8.48 5.45
CA LYS A 43 -9.87 7.60 6.38
C LYS A 43 -9.10 7.40 7.67
N ALA A 44 -7.79 7.27 7.60
CA ALA A 44 -6.95 7.16 8.79
C ALA A 44 -7.06 8.42 9.66
N GLN A 45 -6.99 9.60 9.05
CA GLN A 45 -7.12 10.87 9.77
C GLN A 45 -8.53 11.06 10.35
N ALA A 46 -9.57 10.65 9.64
CA ALA A 46 -10.95 10.68 10.15
C ALA A 46 -11.14 9.82 11.38
N MET A 47 -10.31 8.79 11.55
CA MET A 47 -10.32 7.92 12.73
C MET A 47 -9.37 8.38 13.83
N GLY A 48 -8.82 9.58 13.72
CA GLY A 48 -7.96 10.17 14.72
C GLY A 48 -6.47 10.03 14.47
N ALA A 49 -6.04 9.50 13.33
CA ALA A 49 -4.61 9.44 13.02
C ALA A 49 -4.04 10.84 12.80
N VAL A 50 -2.87 11.08 13.36
CA VAL A 50 -2.12 12.30 13.13
C VAL A 50 -1.15 12.05 12.00
N LYS A 51 -1.22 12.84 10.94
CA LYS A 51 -0.45 12.64 9.71
C LYS A 51 1.04 12.46 9.96
N SER A 52 1.64 13.25 10.84
CA SER A 52 3.06 13.16 11.18
C SER A 52 3.45 11.87 11.90
N ARG A 53 2.48 11.11 12.40
CA ARG A 53 2.69 9.84 13.11
C ARG A 53 2.30 8.63 12.30
N ILE A 54 1.78 8.82 11.10
CA ILE A 54 1.40 7.71 10.23
C ILE A 54 2.66 6.99 9.76
N VAL A 55 2.67 5.68 9.94
CA VAL A 55 3.74 4.80 9.49
C VAL A 55 3.22 3.93 8.35
N VAL A 56 3.89 3.97 7.22
CA VAL A 56 3.50 3.23 6.01
C VAL A 56 4.52 2.16 5.69
N ARG A 57 4.03 0.99 5.33
CA ARG A 57 4.81 -0.11 4.75
C ARG A 57 4.30 -0.35 3.34
N LEU A 58 5.20 -0.45 2.37
CA LEU A 58 4.86 -0.82 0.99
C LEU A 58 5.19 -2.29 0.75
N ILE A 59 4.25 -3.03 0.20
CA ILE A 59 4.43 -4.45 -0.07
C ILE A 59 3.88 -4.76 -1.45
N GLY A 60 4.66 -5.49 -2.24
CA GLY A 60 4.24 -5.92 -3.56
C GLY A 60 5.00 -5.26 -4.69
N GLY A 61 4.29 -4.91 -5.75
CA GLY A 61 4.91 -4.33 -6.94
C GLY A 61 5.78 -5.31 -7.72
N ALA A 62 5.49 -6.60 -7.64
CA ALA A 62 6.22 -7.61 -8.38
C ALA A 62 5.89 -7.54 -9.88
N GLU A 63 6.89 -7.84 -10.70
CA GLU A 63 6.69 -8.08 -12.13
C GLU A 63 6.51 -9.57 -12.34
N VAL A 64 5.29 -9.97 -12.68
CA VAL A 64 5.00 -11.39 -12.89
C VAL A 64 5.38 -11.78 -14.32
N ALA A 65 6.24 -12.79 -14.45
CA ALA A 65 6.66 -13.33 -15.74
C ALA A 65 5.45 -13.82 -16.54
N GLY A 66 5.35 -13.40 -17.80
CA GLY A 66 4.23 -13.77 -18.65
C GLY A 66 2.95 -12.98 -18.41
N GLY A 67 3.01 -11.93 -17.62
CA GLY A 67 1.87 -11.06 -17.27
C GLY A 67 1.36 -10.18 -18.40
N GLY A 68 1.23 -10.75 -19.58
CA GLY A 68 0.52 -10.26 -20.74
C GLY A 68 0.36 -8.75 -20.91
N GLY A 69 1.29 -8.08 -21.53
CA GLY A 69 1.08 -6.74 -22.08
C GLY A 69 1.05 -5.57 -21.10
N ALA A 70 1.07 -5.81 -19.82
CA ALA A 70 1.13 -4.74 -18.82
C ALA A 70 2.59 -4.43 -18.49
N PHE A 71 3.19 -3.53 -19.23
CA PHE A 71 4.60 -3.19 -19.07
C PHE A 71 4.88 -2.51 -17.72
N ASN A 72 5.72 -3.13 -16.90
CA ASN A 72 6.26 -2.54 -15.67
C ASN A 72 5.18 -2.02 -14.71
N VAL A 73 4.01 -2.67 -14.65
CA VAL A 73 2.93 -2.24 -13.76
C VAL A 73 3.38 -2.22 -12.31
N GLY A 74 4.09 -3.27 -11.87
CA GLY A 74 4.61 -3.32 -10.50
C GLY A 74 5.52 -2.17 -10.19
N LYS A 75 6.47 -1.88 -11.07
CA LYS A 75 7.41 -0.76 -10.92
C LYS A 75 6.68 0.59 -10.94
N ARG A 76 5.72 0.76 -11.84
CA ARG A 76 4.93 1.99 -11.93
C ARG A 76 4.05 2.19 -10.70
N ASN A 77 3.47 1.11 -10.18
CA ASN A 77 2.69 1.15 -8.94
C ASN A 77 3.55 1.59 -7.75
N LEU A 78 4.76 1.07 -7.63
CA LEU A 78 5.68 1.46 -6.56
C LEU A 78 6.09 2.93 -6.68
N LEU A 79 6.41 3.36 -7.87
CA LEU A 79 6.79 4.75 -8.12
C LEU A 79 5.65 5.71 -7.79
N ALA A 80 4.42 5.36 -8.19
CA ALA A 80 3.24 6.16 -7.88
C ALA A 80 3.02 6.27 -6.37
N ALA A 81 3.14 5.16 -5.63
CA ALA A 81 2.99 5.17 -4.18
C ALA A 81 4.05 6.04 -3.51
N ARG A 82 5.30 5.88 -3.88
CA ARG A 82 6.40 6.66 -3.30
C ARG A 82 6.21 8.16 -3.55
N ASN A 83 5.85 8.54 -4.77
CA ASN A 83 5.61 9.95 -5.12
C ASN A 83 4.42 10.53 -4.36
N LEU A 84 3.32 9.81 -4.28
CA LEU A 84 2.12 10.26 -3.59
C LEU A 84 2.34 10.41 -2.09
N LEU A 85 2.98 9.45 -1.46
CA LEU A 85 3.27 9.49 -0.03
C LEU A 85 4.24 10.61 0.30
N TRP A 86 5.28 10.79 -0.52
CA TRP A 86 6.20 11.90 -0.37
C TRP A 86 5.48 13.25 -0.50
N LYS A 87 4.62 13.38 -1.50
CA LYS A 87 3.84 14.59 -1.73
C LYS A 87 2.92 14.93 -0.55
N HIS A 88 2.36 13.91 0.09
CA HIS A 88 1.51 14.08 1.26
C HIS A 88 2.31 14.20 2.58
N GLY A 89 3.62 14.15 2.54
CA GLY A 89 4.47 14.28 3.72
C GLY A 89 4.45 13.06 4.64
N VAL A 90 4.13 11.89 4.10
CA VAL A 90 4.08 10.64 4.87
C VAL A 90 5.29 9.79 4.55
N MET A 91 6.00 9.35 5.60
CA MET A 91 7.20 8.55 5.44
C MET A 91 6.92 7.06 5.28
N ILE A 92 7.60 6.46 4.31
CA ILE A 92 7.62 5.00 4.18
C ILE A 92 8.70 4.47 5.13
N ARG A 93 8.31 3.63 6.08
CA ARG A 93 9.20 3.08 7.10
C ARG A 93 9.74 1.70 6.76
N GLY A 94 9.25 1.08 5.73
CA GLY A 94 9.73 -0.21 5.28
C GLY A 94 9.07 -0.64 4.00
N GLU A 95 9.78 -1.46 3.23
CA GLU A 95 9.29 -2.00 1.97
C GLU A 95 9.67 -3.46 1.83
N CYS A 96 8.74 -4.24 1.27
CA CYS A 96 9.01 -5.57 0.75
C CYS A 96 8.45 -5.59 -0.67
N THR A 97 9.24 -5.13 -1.63
CA THR A 97 8.74 -4.72 -2.93
C THR A 97 9.62 -5.22 -4.07
N GLY A 98 9.05 -5.17 -5.27
CA GLY A 98 9.76 -5.49 -6.50
C GLY A 98 9.89 -6.99 -6.74
N GLY A 99 10.89 -7.35 -7.53
CA GLY A 99 11.13 -8.74 -7.89
C GLY A 99 10.02 -9.35 -8.72
N SER A 100 9.89 -10.67 -8.65
CA SER A 100 8.91 -11.42 -9.44
C SER A 100 8.04 -12.36 -8.60
N THR A 101 8.11 -12.24 -7.30
CA THR A 101 7.45 -13.15 -6.36
C THR A 101 6.13 -12.56 -5.87
N ALA A 102 5.06 -13.34 -5.98
CA ALA A 102 3.79 -13.00 -5.36
C ALA A 102 3.90 -13.04 -3.83
N ARG A 103 3.21 -12.15 -3.15
CA ARG A 103 3.29 -11.99 -1.69
C ARG A 103 1.92 -12.02 -1.05
N THR A 104 1.87 -12.61 0.13
CA THR A 104 0.70 -12.55 1.01
C THR A 104 1.05 -11.75 2.25
N VAL A 105 0.17 -10.85 2.64
CA VAL A 105 0.34 -9.98 3.80
C VAL A 105 -0.54 -10.47 4.94
N HIS A 106 0.05 -10.66 6.11
CA HIS A 106 -0.67 -11.00 7.34
C HIS A 106 -0.48 -9.85 8.32
N MET A 107 -1.57 -9.23 8.72
CA MET A 107 -1.54 -8.15 9.70
C MET A 107 -2.25 -8.56 10.97
N ASP A 108 -1.51 -8.58 12.08
CA ASP A 108 -2.07 -8.82 13.41
C ASP A 108 -2.44 -7.48 14.03
N VAL A 109 -3.73 -7.23 14.18
CA VAL A 109 -4.23 -5.93 14.63
C VAL A 109 -3.82 -5.62 16.08
N GLY A 110 -3.82 -6.60 16.97
CA GLY A 110 -3.44 -6.42 18.36
C GLY A 110 -1.98 -6.02 18.55
N PRO A 111 -1.02 -6.93 18.28
CA PRO A 111 0.41 -6.64 18.46
C PRO A 111 0.99 -5.73 17.36
N GLY A 112 0.27 -5.53 16.27
CA GLY A 112 0.73 -4.67 15.20
C GLY A 112 1.78 -5.27 14.29
N ARG A 113 1.91 -6.57 14.30
CA ARG A 113 2.88 -7.29 13.48
C ARG A 113 2.39 -7.40 12.04
N ILE A 114 3.29 -7.17 11.10
CA ILE A 114 3.03 -7.39 9.68
C ILE A 114 4.01 -8.45 9.19
N ARG A 115 3.49 -9.55 8.65
CA ARG A 115 4.29 -10.62 8.06
C ARG A 115 3.99 -10.69 6.57
N VAL A 116 5.04 -10.81 5.77
CA VAL A 116 4.94 -10.97 4.32
C VAL A 116 5.50 -12.34 3.96
N THR A 117 4.68 -13.15 3.34
CA THR A 117 5.05 -14.52 2.97
C THR A 117 4.88 -14.75 1.47
N SER A 118 5.58 -15.77 0.97
CA SER A 118 5.36 -16.34 -0.35
C SER A 118 5.27 -17.85 -0.18
N GLY A 119 4.06 -18.38 -0.34
CA GLY A 119 3.79 -19.76 0.06
C GLY A 119 4.05 -19.96 1.56
N SER A 120 4.93 -20.88 1.91
CA SER A 120 5.34 -21.12 3.30
C SER A 120 6.57 -20.31 3.74
N GLU A 121 7.19 -19.58 2.82
CA GLU A 121 8.40 -18.82 3.10
C GLU A 121 8.06 -17.43 3.69
N LEU A 122 8.68 -17.10 4.81
CA LEU A 122 8.63 -15.76 5.38
C LEU A 122 9.66 -14.87 4.67
N LEU A 123 9.19 -13.83 3.98
CA LEU A 123 10.06 -12.90 3.26
C LEU A 123 10.48 -11.72 4.12
N GLN A 124 9.56 -11.20 4.92
CA GLN A 124 9.78 -9.99 5.71
C GLN A 124 8.81 -9.95 6.88
N GLU A 125 9.26 -9.39 7.98
CA GLU A 125 8.41 -9.08 9.14
C GLU A 125 8.70 -7.65 9.59
N PHE A 126 7.63 -6.90 9.81
CA PHE A 126 7.72 -5.53 10.30
C PHE A 126 7.15 -5.37 11.70
#